data_60b101419b18abc59d32fc603ed48245
#
_entry.id   60b101419b18abc59d32fc603ed48245
#
_cell.length_a   1.000
_cell.length_b   1.000
_cell.length_c   1.000
_cell.angle_alpha   90.00
_cell.angle_beta   90.00
_cell.angle_gamma   90.00
#
_symmetry.space_group_name_H-M   'P 1'
#
loop_
_entity.id
_entity.type
_entity.pdbx_description
1 polymer ?
#
loop_
_entity_poly.entity_id
_entity_poly.type
_entity_poly.pdbx_seq_one_letter_code
_entity_poly.pdbx_strand_id
1 'polypeptide(L)'
;MTDLSKNVLTLREKKAVVEMGGGEASIAKQKAMGKKTARERILSLLDEGSFHEYDLFVKHDGRDFGMDKKEFPGDGVVTGTGTIFGLPVCIYAQDFTVAGGSLGLQHARKITKIMDHALRMKCPVIGINDSGGARIQEGVGALAGY
;
A
#
# COMPACT_ATOMS: atom_id res chain seq x y z
N MET A 1 5.85 -2.40 -33.35
CA MET A 1 5.19 -2.40 -32.02
C MET A 1 4.27 -1.20 -31.99
N THR A 2 2.97 -1.43 -31.78
CA THR A 2 1.98 -0.35 -31.72
C THR A 2 2.22 0.52 -30.47
N ASP A 3 1.84 1.79 -30.52
CA ASP A 3 1.99 2.74 -29.40
C ASP A 3 1.32 2.21 -28.12
N LEU A 4 0.20 1.52 -28.25
CA LEU A 4 -0.51 0.83 -27.16
C LEU A 4 0.36 -0.22 -26.47
N SER A 5 1.15 -1.00 -27.20
CA SER A 5 2.03 -2.02 -26.61
C SER A 5 3.18 -1.42 -25.81
N LYS A 6 3.72 -0.27 -26.22
CA LYS A 6 4.72 0.48 -25.46
C LYS A 6 4.14 0.99 -24.14
N ASN A 7 2.94 1.57 -24.16
CA ASN A 7 2.28 2.09 -22.97
C ASN A 7 1.98 0.99 -21.95
N VAL A 8 1.56 -0.19 -22.40
CA VAL A 8 1.33 -1.36 -21.52
C VAL A 8 2.64 -1.84 -20.89
N LEU A 9 3.74 -1.89 -21.65
CA LEU A 9 5.05 -2.26 -21.09
C LEU A 9 5.52 -1.26 -20.05
N THR A 10 5.43 0.04 -20.35
CA THR A 10 5.77 1.11 -19.38
C THR A 10 4.93 1.05 -18.11
N LEU A 11 3.64 0.73 -18.23
CA LEU A 11 2.77 0.55 -17.07
C LEU A 11 3.21 -0.64 -16.21
N ARG A 12 3.55 -1.76 -16.83
CA ARG A 12 4.03 -2.96 -16.12
C ARG A 12 5.35 -2.70 -15.38
N GLU A 13 6.28 -1.98 -16.01
CA GLU A 13 7.55 -1.58 -15.39
C GLU A 13 7.31 -0.68 -14.17
N LYS A 14 6.47 0.35 -14.31
CA LYS A 14 6.10 1.23 -13.20
C LYS A 14 5.42 0.45 -12.07
N LYS A 15 4.52 -0.48 -12.40
CA LYS A 15 3.87 -1.34 -11.43
C LYS A 15 4.89 -2.16 -10.65
N ALA A 16 5.81 -2.83 -11.33
CA ALA A 16 6.86 -3.63 -10.70
C ALA A 16 7.72 -2.82 -9.72
N VAL A 17 8.07 -1.57 -10.09
CA VAL A 17 8.82 -0.66 -9.20
C VAL A 17 8.02 -0.34 -7.93
N VAL A 18 6.75 -0.01 -8.05
CA VAL A 18 5.90 0.30 -6.88
C VAL A 18 5.68 -0.93 -6.00
N GLU A 19 5.55 -2.12 -6.60
CA GLU A 19 5.38 -3.38 -5.88
C GLU A 19 6.61 -3.76 -5.03
N MET A 20 7.79 -3.23 -5.34
CA MET A 20 9.00 -3.38 -4.53
C MET A 20 8.97 -2.55 -3.23
N GLY A 21 7.94 -1.73 -3.00
CA GLY A 21 7.80 -0.92 -1.80
C GLY A 21 9.05 -0.09 -1.50
N GLY A 22 9.66 -0.27 -0.33
CA GLY A 22 10.89 0.42 0.08
C GLY A 22 12.18 -0.08 -0.58
N GLY A 23 12.07 -0.97 -1.57
CA GLY A 23 13.19 -1.53 -2.32
C GLY A 23 13.88 -2.72 -1.63
N GLU A 24 14.77 -3.37 -2.37
CA GLU A 24 15.43 -4.62 -1.96
C GLU A 24 16.09 -4.56 -0.58
N ALA A 25 16.80 -3.47 -0.29
CA ALA A 25 17.50 -3.32 0.99
C ALA A 25 16.52 -3.25 2.18
N SER A 26 15.38 -2.56 2.02
CA SER A 26 14.36 -2.48 3.06
C SER A 26 13.62 -3.81 3.24
N ILE A 27 13.34 -4.50 2.14
CA ILE A 27 12.76 -5.85 2.16
C ILE A 27 13.70 -6.82 2.86
N ALA A 28 15.01 -6.79 2.56
CA ALA A 28 15.99 -7.66 3.21
C ALA A 28 16.05 -7.42 4.72
N LYS A 29 16.01 -6.16 5.17
CA LYS A 29 15.93 -5.83 6.60
C LYS A 29 14.66 -6.38 7.25
N GLN A 30 13.50 -6.23 6.60
CA GLN A 30 12.22 -6.76 7.07
C GLN A 30 12.28 -8.28 7.25
N LYS A 31 12.84 -8.97 6.26
CA LYS A 31 13.01 -10.44 6.30
C LYS A 31 14.01 -10.90 7.35
N ALA A 32 15.10 -10.16 7.56
CA ALA A 32 16.06 -10.45 8.61
C ALA A 32 15.45 -10.37 10.03
N MET A 33 14.37 -9.58 10.21
CA MET A 33 13.59 -9.54 11.45
C MET A 33 12.53 -10.67 11.54
N GLY A 34 12.51 -11.62 10.61
CA GLY A 34 11.53 -12.70 10.56
C GLY A 34 10.14 -12.26 10.08
N LYS A 35 10.01 -11.06 9.49
CA LYS A 35 8.73 -10.51 9.06
C LYS A 35 8.55 -10.65 7.56
N LYS A 36 7.32 -10.98 7.13
CA LYS A 36 6.89 -10.85 5.74
C LYS A 36 6.65 -9.38 5.39
N THR A 37 6.79 -9.02 4.11
CA THR A 37 6.35 -7.71 3.59
C THR A 37 4.81 -7.58 3.65
N ALA A 38 4.29 -6.36 3.55
CA ALA A 38 2.85 -6.12 3.53
C ALA A 38 2.15 -6.95 2.42
N ARG A 39 2.71 -6.93 1.24
CA ARG A 39 2.19 -7.68 0.08
C ARG A 39 2.23 -9.19 0.29
N GLU A 40 3.33 -9.73 0.82
CA GLU A 40 3.44 -11.15 1.14
C GLU A 40 2.43 -11.60 2.21
N ARG A 41 2.12 -10.72 3.20
CA ARG A 41 1.09 -11.00 4.22
C ARG A 41 -0.30 -11.08 3.60
N ILE A 42 -0.66 -10.13 2.73
CA ILE A 42 -1.92 -10.12 1.99
C ILE A 42 -2.06 -11.41 1.18
N LEU A 43 -1.05 -11.73 0.34
CA LEU A 43 -1.08 -12.89 -0.53
C LEU A 43 -1.10 -14.23 0.21
N SER A 44 -0.55 -14.27 1.44
CA SER A 44 -0.60 -15.49 2.26
C SER A 44 -1.93 -15.70 2.97
N LEU A 45 -2.81 -14.70 2.99
CA LEU A 45 -4.12 -14.74 3.65
C LEU A 45 -5.26 -14.98 2.65
N LEU A 46 -5.15 -14.39 1.47
CA LEU A 46 -6.19 -14.47 0.44
C LEU A 46 -6.07 -15.72 -0.42
N ASP A 47 -7.17 -16.13 -1.03
CA ASP A 47 -7.20 -17.17 -2.03
C ASP A 47 -6.28 -16.80 -3.20
N GLU A 48 -5.59 -17.79 -3.76
CA GLU A 48 -4.63 -17.59 -4.83
C GLU A 48 -5.25 -16.86 -6.03
N GLY A 49 -4.58 -15.80 -6.51
CA GLY A 49 -5.03 -15.01 -7.67
C GLY A 49 -6.23 -14.11 -7.43
N SER A 50 -6.82 -14.08 -6.22
CA SER A 50 -8.01 -13.29 -5.92
C SER A 50 -7.71 -11.82 -5.60
N PHE A 51 -6.45 -11.45 -5.34
CA PHE A 51 -6.10 -10.10 -4.91
C PHE A 51 -6.18 -9.07 -6.04
N HIS A 52 -6.99 -8.05 -5.83
CA HIS A 52 -7.10 -6.86 -6.69
C HIS A 52 -6.69 -5.62 -5.90
N GLU A 53 -5.53 -5.06 -6.24
CA GLU A 53 -4.99 -3.89 -5.56
C GLU A 53 -5.66 -2.60 -6.03
N TYR A 54 -5.94 -1.70 -5.08
CA TYR A 54 -6.45 -0.36 -5.31
C TYR A 54 -5.39 0.68 -5.00
N ASP A 55 -5.40 1.78 -5.77
CA ASP A 55 -4.59 2.97 -5.52
C ASP A 55 -3.07 2.69 -5.46
N LEU A 56 -2.59 1.71 -6.24
CA LEU A 56 -1.18 1.31 -6.30
C LEU A 56 -0.24 2.50 -6.52
N PHE A 57 -0.63 3.44 -7.39
CA PHE A 57 0.22 4.58 -7.79
C PHE A 57 0.01 5.84 -6.96
N VAL A 58 -0.80 5.79 -5.91
CA VAL A 58 -0.96 6.92 -4.98
C VAL A 58 0.36 7.16 -4.27
N LYS A 59 0.75 8.43 -4.19
CA LYS A 59 1.93 8.92 -3.46
C LYS A 59 1.50 9.96 -2.44
N HIS A 60 2.37 10.26 -1.48
CA HIS A 60 2.17 11.40 -0.60
C HIS A 60 2.18 12.71 -1.40
N ASP A 61 1.56 13.74 -0.86
CA ASP A 61 1.51 15.09 -1.40
C ASP A 61 2.27 16.12 -0.54
N GLY A 62 3.00 15.63 0.47
CA GLY A 62 3.84 16.46 1.34
C GLY A 62 4.96 17.14 0.56
N ARG A 63 5.16 18.45 0.83
CA ARG A 63 6.19 19.28 0.18
C ARG A 63 7.24 19.79 1.15
N ASP A 64 6.87 19.93 2.44
CA ASP A 64 7.74 20.47 3.48
C ASP A 64 8.78 19.44 3.94
N PHE A 65 9.82 19.91 4.62
CA PHE A 65 10.89 19.09 5.20
C PHE A 65 11.57 18.14 4.19
N GLY A 66 11.66 18.55 2.91
CA GLY A 66 12.29 17.77 1.86
C GLY A 66 11.48 16.54 1.40
N MET A 67 10.18 16.52 1.70
CA MET A 67 9.28 15.47 1.26
C MET A 67 9.11 15.46 -0.28
N ASP A 68 9.17 16.62 -0.92
CA ASP A 68 9.14 16.78 -2.37
C ASP A 68 10.21 15.95 -3.11
N LYS A 69 11.32 15.61 -2.42
CA LYS A 69 12.43 14.81 -2.95
C LYS A 69 12.35 13.33 -2.58
N LYS A 70 11.36 12.92 -1.80
CA LYS A 70 11.20 11.54 -1.35
C LYS A 70 10.07 10.86 -2.11
N GLU A 71 10.30 9.62 -2.47
CA GLU A 71 9.26 8.79 -3.05
C GLU A 71 8.85 7.70 -2.04
N PHE A 72 7.55 7.66 -1.75
CA PHE A 72 6.95 6.62 -0.92
C PHE A 72 5.94 5.84 -1.76
N PRO A 73 6.36 4.72 -2.37
CA PRO A 73 5.50 3.92 -3.23
C PRO A 73 4.22 3.49 -2.49
N GLY A 74 3.06 3.70 -3.13
CA GLY A 74 1.76 3.39 -2.54
C GLY A 74 1.45 4.12 -1.25
N ASP A 75 2.22 5.16 -0.91
CA ASP A 75 2.25 5.89 0.37
C ASP A 75 2.34 4.96 1.61
N GLY A 76 3.10 3.87 1.48
CA GLY A 76 3.40 2.94 2.59
C GLY A 76 2.22 2.08 3.04
N VAL A 77 1.18 1.92 2.23
CA VAL A 77 0.08 0.99 2.51
C VAL A 77 -0.43 0.33 1.23
N VAL A 78 -0.61 -0.98 1.29
CA VAL A 78 -1.23 -1.79 0.24
C VAL A 78 -2.70 -1.98 0.60
N THR A 79 -3.60 -1.64 -0.33
CA THR A 79 -5.06 -1.76 -0.13
C THR A 79 -5.69 -2.49 -1.30
N GLY A 80 -6.75 -3.24 -1.06
CA GLY A 80 -7.41 -3.96 -2.12
C GLY A 80 -8.56 -4.85 -1.65
N THR A 81 -9.03 -5.67 -2.57
CA THR A 81 -10.05 -6.69 -2.33
C THR A 81 -9.52 -8.08 -2.71
N GLY A 82 -10.12 -9.10 -2.16
CA GLY A 82 -9.85 -10.49 -2.51
C GLY A 82 -10.90 -11.41 -1.93
N THR A 83 -10.62 -12.70 -1.92
CA THR A 83 -11.48 -13.69 -1.26
C THR A 83 -10.70 -14.50 -0.25
N ILE A 84 -11.42 -15.02 0.75
CA ILE A 84 -10.96 -16.05 1.69
C ILE A 84 -12.01 -17.15 1.69
N PHE A 85 -11.63 -18.35 1.30
CA PHE A 85 -12.57 -19.47 1.07
C PHE A 85 -13.73 -19.09 0.12
N GLY A 86 -13.43 -18.29 -0.92
CA GLY A 86 -14.42 -17.80 -1.88
C GLY A 86 -15.28 -16.64 -1.40
N LEU A 87 -15.17 -16.21 -0.14
CA LEU A 87 -15.95 -15.10 0.42
C LEU A 87 -15.20 -13.77 0.24
N PRO A 88 -15.88 -12.70 -0.23
CA PRO A 88 -15.24 -11.42 -0.50
C PRO A 88 -14.80 -10.72 0.80
N VAL A 89 -13.62 -10.14 0.76
CA VAL A 89 -13.05 -9.32 1.84
C VAL A 89 -12.39 -8.08 1.27
N CYS A 90 -12.40 -6.99 2.01
CA CYS A 90 -11.53 -5.85 1.81
C CYS A 90 -10.32 -5.97 2.75
N ILE A 91 -9.15 -5.55 2.27
CA ILE A 91 -7.91 -5.70 3.03
C ILE A 91 -7.01 -4.49 2.87
N TYR A 92 -6.33 -4.12 3.95
CA TYR A 92 -5.17 -3.23 3.87
C TYR A 92 -4.02 -3.77 4.72
N ALA A 93 -2.80 -3.46 4.30
CA ALA A 93 -1.59 -3.78 5.06
C ALA A 93 -0.61 -2.61 5.00
N GLN A 94 -0.18 -2.12 6.16
CA GLN A 94 0.85 -1.10 6.24
C GLN A 94 2.20 -1.72 5.89
N ASP A 95 2.94 -1.03 5.00
CA ASP A 95 4.22 -1.50 4.49
C ASP A 95 5.37 -0.84 5.27
N PHE A 96 5.89 -1.55 6.24
CA PHE A 96 7.00 -1.08 7.05
C PHE A 96 8.29 -0.82 6.25
N THR A 97 8.42 -1.40 5.05
CA THR A 97 9.56 -1.15 4.16
C THR A 97 9.55 0.27 3.59
N VAL A 98 8.38 0.93 3.54
CA VAL A 98 8.19 2.30 3.04
C VAL A 98 8.02 3.24 4.22
N ALA A 99 8.99 4.08 4.49
CA ALA A 99 8.97 5.07 5.58
C ALA A 99 8.53 4.50 6.95
N GLY A 100 8.88 3.22 7.25
CA GLY A 100 8.48 2.54 8.47
C GLY A 100 6.95 2.33 8.59
N GLY A 101 6.23 2.25 7.48
CA GLY A 101 4.77 2.13 7.48
C GLY A 101 4.06 3.33 8.10
N SER A 102 4.75 4.49 8.19
CA SER A 102 4.23 5.67 8.88
C SER A 102 2.98 6.23 8.20
N LEU A 103 2.00 6.61 9.04
CA LEU A 103 0.74 7.17 8.60
C LEU A 103 0.93 8.56 8.01
N GLY A 104 0.56 8.74 6.75
CA GLY A 104 0.45 10.02 6.07
C GLY A 104 -0.99 10.28 5.63
N LEU A 105 -1.26 11.47 5.10
CA LEU A 105 -2.59 11.86 4.65
C LEU A 105 -3.15 10.91 3.57
N GLN A 106 -2.38 10.64 2.53
CA GLN A 106 -2.82 9.75 1.45
C GLN A 106 -2.86 8.28 1.88
N HIS A 107 -1.95 7.87 2.77
CA HIS A 107 -1.97 6.57 3.44
C HIS A 107 -3.33 6.33 4.14
N ALA A 108 -3.75 7.29 4.99
CA ALA A 108 -5.03 7.21 5.68
C ALA A 108 -6.21 7.22 4.71
N ARG A 109 -6.20 8.09 3.71
CA ARG A 109 -7.26 8.13 2.66
C ARG A 109 -7.42 6.82 1.90
N LYS A 110 -6.34 6.11 1.63
CA LYS A 110 -6.40 4.77 1.04
C LYS A 110 -7.12 3.78 1.96
N ILE A 111 -6.80 3.82 3.26
CA ILE A 111 -7.45 2.94 4.26
C ILE A 111 -8.94 3.27 4.37
N THR A 112 -9.31 4.53 4.56
CA THR A 112 -10.73 4.92 4.67
C THR A 112 -11.50 4.59 3.39
N LYS A 113 -10.90 4.80 2.22
CA LYS A 113 -11.52 4.44 0.95
C LYS A 113 -11.84 2.94 0.85
N ILE A 114 -10.93 2.06 1.29
CA ILE A 114 -11.19 0.61 1.27
C ILE A 114 -12.22 0.20 2.33
N MET A 115 -12.28 0.89 3.47
CA MET A 115 -13.32 0.70 4.49
C MET A 115 -14.70 1.10 3.96
N ASP A 116 -14.81 2.25 3.30
CA ASP A 116 -16.05 2.69 2.64
C ASP A 116 -16.48 1.73 1.53
N HIS A 117 -15.51 1.17 0.81
CA HIS A 117 -15.78 0.16 -0.20
C HIS A 117 -16.37 -1.11 0.43
N ALA A 118 -15.82 -1.56 1.55
CA ALA A 118 -16.31 -2.71 2.30
C ALA A 118 -17.75 -2.51 2.81
N LEU A 119 -18.06 -1.30 3.31
CA LEU A 119 -19.43 -0.95 3.71
C LEU A 119 -20.41 -1.09 2.55
N ARG A 120 -20.05 -0.58 1.36
CA ARG A 120 -20.89 -0.70 0.17
C ARG A 120 -21.05 -2.14 -0.30
N MET A 121 -19.99 -2.93 -0.25
CA MET A 121 -19.99 -4.35 -0.62
C MET A 121 -20.59 -5.25 0.47
N LYS A 122 -20.79 -4.73 1.68
CA LYS A 122 -21.23 -5.51 2.85
C LYS A 122 -20.32 -6.70 3.14
N CYS A 123 -19.00 -6.49 3.06
CA CYS A 123 -17.98 -7.50 3.35
C CYS A 123 -17.06 -7.04 4.50
N PRO A 124 -16.38 -7.97 5.18
CA PRO A 124 -15.46 -7.62 6.26
C PRO A 124 -14.23 -6.87 5.75
N VAL A 125 -13.62 -6.08 6.65
CA VAL A 125 -12.31 -5.44 6.45
C VAL A 125 -11.28 -6.14 7.31
N ILE A 126 -10.14 -6.48 6.71
CA ILE A 126 -8.98 -7.00 7.43
C ILE A 126 -7.88 -5.96 7.38
N GLY A 127 -7.43 -5.49 8.54
CA GLY A 127 -6.34 -4.55 8.67
C GLY A 127 -5.09 -5.22 9.24
N ILE A 128 -3.97 -5.13 8.53
CA ILE A 128 -2.67 -5.60 9.00
C ILE A 128 -1.82 -4.37 9.31
N ASN A 129 -1.72 -4.05 10.60
CA ASN A 129 -1.01 -2.87 11.07
C ASN A 129 0.45 -3.21 11.37
N ASP A 130 1.37 -2.47 10.73
CA ASP A 130 2.82 -2.53 10.98
C ASP A 130 3.39 -1.14 10.70
N SER A 131 3.39 -0.27 11.71
CA SER A 131 3.68 1.16 11.56
C SER A 131 4.51 1.70 12.72
N GLY A 132 5.42 2.61 12.40
CA GLY A 132 6.15 3.42 13.39
C GLY A 132 5.35 4.59 13.96
N GLY A 133 4.11 4.82 13.52
CA GLY A 133 3.26 5.92 13.98
C GLY A 133 2.96 6.95 12.89
N ALA A 134 2.56 8.17 13.28
CA ALA A 134 2.26 9.27 12.35
C ALA A 134 3.54 9.80 11.69
N ARG A 135 3.44 10.15 10.41
CA ARG A 135 4.52 10.76 9.63
C ARG A 135 4.73 12.21 10.05
N ILE A 136 5.73 12.45 10.89
CA ILE A 136 6.00 13.76 11.51
C ILE A 136 6.17 14.87 10.45
N GLN A 137 6.77 14.55 9.31
CA GLN A 137 7.04 15.50 8.23
C GLN A 137 5.77 16.08 7.58
N GLU A 138 4.64 15.42 7.73
CA GLU A 138 3.33 15.91 7.25
C GLU A 138 2.56 16.69 8.34
N GLY A 139 3.14 16.81 9.55
CA GLY A 139 2.52 17.52 10.67
C GLY A 139 1.12 16.97 10.99
N VAL A 140 0.18 17.88 11.27
CA VAL A 140 -1.22 17.51 11.56
C VAL A 140 -1.92 16.88 10.36
N GLY A 141 -1.44 17.11 9.13
CA GLY A 141 -1.96 16.51 7.92
C GLY A 141 -1.88 14.98 7.95
N ALA A 142 -0.86 14.41 8.62
CA ALA A 142 -0.72 12.96 8.77
C ALA A 142 -1.90 12.30 9.49
N LEU A 143 -2.63 13.04 10.32
CA LEU A 143 -3.77 12.56 11.09
C LEU A 143 -5.13 12.99 10.51
N ALA A 144 -5.13 13.74 9.41
CA ALA A 144 -6.35 14.33 8.83
C ALA A 144 -7.05 13.45 7.79
N GLY A 145 -6.56 12.24 7.56
CA GLY A 145 -7.08 11.34 6.53
C GLY A 145 -8.17 10.37 7.00
N TYR A 146 -8.47 10.36 8.29
CA TYR A 146 -9.51 9.51 8.91
C TYR A 146 -10.78 10.29 9.18
#